data_30bcedf33af3905902b556d5ad5aa1d0
#
_entry.id   30bcedf33af3905902b556d5ad5aa1d0
#
_cell.length_a   1.000
_cell.length_b   1.000
_cell.length_c   1.000
_cell.angle_alpha   90.00
_cell.angle_beta   90.00
_cell.angle_gamma   90.00
#
_symmetry.space_group_name_H-M   'P 1'
#
loop_
_entity.id
_entity.type
_entity.pdbx_description
1 polymer ?
#
loop_
_entity_poly.entity_id
_entity_poly.type
_entity_poly.pdbx_seq_one_letter_code
_entity_poly.pdbx_strand_id
1 'polypeptide(L)'
;MHFTETVYRNPYWPTWPLLQITQGCTHNSCKFCTMYRNVDFKTQPMEWIEEDLKELRAMDPDAATIQLLSANPLCMTYDKLAPILEKINHYLPKMQYIYAATRVTDIRNKTVEQLKSLRDLGLREISLGVESGDDWTLDRVNKGYHAGDIIEQCARLTEAGVDFWMTFLNGAAGKEHSQEHAIHSAEIFSQCKPMLVGTGGLVLFPGTPLLEEAEQGKFTPLSEQEMLMELKTFVEHLTCDCTFITQHTVSGANLTGPHFLQRKEKIIAALDHEIKHGDLDRMAAIRRSKRSL
;
A
#
# COMPACT_ATOMS: atom_id res chain seq x y z
N MET A 1 -10.01 3.37 23.45
CA MET A 1 -9.14 3.34 22.21
C MET A 1 -8.55 4.72 21.97
N HIS A 2 -7.22 4.83 21.88
CA HIS A 2 -6.46 6.09 21.72
C HIS A 2 -6.12 6.34 20.24
N PHE A 3 -7.08 6.90 19.49
CA PHE A 3 -6.82 7.34 18.11
C PHE A 3 -6.44 8.82 18.11
N THR A 4 -5.20 9.12 17.74
CA THR A 4 -4.61 10.48 17.78
C THR A 4 -4.53 11.18 16.43
N GLU A 5 -5.01 10.50 15.37
CA GLU A 5 -5.05 11.01 14.00
C GLU A 5 -6.28 10.45 13.24
N THR A 6 -6.47 10.90 12.01
CA THR A 6 -7.50 10.30 11.14
C THR A 6 -7.19 8.83 10.90
N VAL A 7 -8.17 7.96 11.15
CA VAL A 7 -8.03 6.52 10.97
C VAL A 7 -8.19 6.16 9.50
N TYR A 8 -7.12 5.68 8.89
CA TYR A 8 -7.12 5.10 7.56
C TYR A 8 -7.12 3.57 7.70
N ARG A 9 -8.28 2.97 7.50
CA ARG A 9 -8.47 1.52 7.57
C ARG A 9 -8.13 0.87 6.24
N ASN A 10 -7.47 -0.29 6.27
CA ASN A 10 -7.35 -1.11 5.06
C ASN A 10 -8.75 -1.54 4.58
N PRO A 11 -9.17 -1.16 3.36
CA PRO A 11 -10.50 -1.46 2.86
C PRO A 11 -10.75 -2.96 2.61
N TYR A 12 -9.70 -3.76 2.51
CA TYR A 12 -9.80 -5.21 2.27
C TYR A 12 -10.05 -6.01 3.56
N TRP A 13 -9.76 -5.39 4.71
CA TRP A 13 -9.98 -5.98 6.05
C TRP A 13 -10.89 -5.09 6.90
N PRO A 14 -12.13 -4.78 6.44
CA PRO A 14 -12.95 -3.73 7.05
C PRO A 14 -13.45 -4.05 8.47
N THR A 15 -13.43 -5.32 8.87
CA THR A 15 -13.94 -5.79 10.18
C THR A 15 -12.85 -6.07 11.20
N TRP A 16 -11.57 -6.05 10.80
CA TRP A 16 -10.49 -6.34 11.73
C TRP A 16 -10.36 -5.26 12.79
N PRO A 17 -10.13 -5.63 14.07
CA PRO A 17 -9.80 -4.67 15.11
C PRO A 17 -8.59 -3.81 14.75
N LEU A 18 -8.57 -2.60 15.27
CA LEU A 18 -7.54 -1.60 14.98
C LEU A 18 -6.76 -1.29 16.24
N LEU A 19 -5.44 -1.22 16.14
CA LEU A 19 -4.55 -0.78 17.21
C LEU A 19 -3.59 0.27 16.69
N GLN A 20 -3.60 1.46 17.27
CA GLN A 20 -2.65 2.50 16.89
C GLN A 20 -1.40 2.40 17.78
N ILE A 21 -0.25 2.07 17.17
CA ILE A 21 1.05 1.99 17.86
C ILE A 21 2.00 3.12 17.45
N THR A 22 1.70 3.80 16.33
CA THR A 22 2.38 5.01 15.85
C THR A 22 1.35 6.00 15.33
N GLN A 23 1.74 7.24 15.10
CA GLN A 23 1.00 8.23 14.34
C GLN A 23 1.89 8.88 13.29
N GLY A 24 1.29 9.40 12.22
CA GLY A 24 2.01 10.10 11.15
C GLY A 24 2.82 9.16 10.26
N CYS A 25 3.66 9.75 9.42
CA CYS A 25 4.54 9.05 8.49
C CYS A 25 5.98 9.54 8.68
N THR A 26 6.96 8.62 8.81
CA THR A 26 8.37 8.98 8.99
C THR A 26 8.98 9.69 7.79
N HIS A 27 8.44 9.49 6.60
CA HIS A 27 8.90 10.15 5.38
C HIS A 27 8.13 11.44 5.09
N ASN A 28 6.81 11.36 5.11
CA ASN A 28 5.82 12.44 4.98
C ASN A 28 6.09 13.49 3.88
N SER A 29 6.82 13.12 2.81
CA SER A 29 7.25 14.01 1.75
C SER A 29 6.96 13.50 0.32
N CYS A 30 6.19 12.40 0.18
CA CYS A 30 5.71 11.97 -1.13
C CYS A 30 4.86 13.07 -1.76
N LYS A 31 5.17 13.47 -3.01
CA LYS A 31 4.55 14.64 -3.65
C LYS A 31 3.05 14.51 -3.91
N PHE A 32 2.51 13.29 -3.93
CA PHE A 32 1.09 13.02 -4.19
C PHE A 32 0.24 12.82 -2.92
N CYS A 33 0.88 12.57 -1.75
CA CYS A 33 0.20 12.13 -0.55
C CYS A 33 -0.19 13.30 0.37
N THR A 34 -1.44 13.27 0.91
CA THR A 34 -1.95 14.24 1.88
C THR A 34 -2.26 13.63 3.24
N MET A 35 -2.23 12.28 3.39
CA MET A 35 -2.80 11.59 4.53
C MET A 35 -2.23 12.04 5.88
N TYR A 36 -0.91 12.29 5.94
CA TYR A 36 -0.22 12.58 7.20
C TYR A 36 0.54 13.92 7.21
N ARG A 37 0.32 14.81 6.22
CA ARG A 37 1.12 16.05 6.07
C ARG A 37 1.16 16.93 7.30
N ASN A 38 0.06 17.00 8.05
CA ASN A 38 -0.07 17.84 9.22
C ASN A 38 0.00 17.03 10.53
N VAL A 39 0.57 15.83 10.47
CA VAL A 39 0.70 14.94 11.63
C VAL A 39 2.17 14.63 11.86
N ASP A 40 2.69 15.06 13.00
CA ASP A 40 4.04 14.72 13.43
C ASP A 40 4.14 13.23 13.73
N PHE A 41 5.23 12.60 13.26
CA PHE A 41 5.47 11.20 13.58
C PHE A 41 5.77 11.04 15.08
N LYS A 42 5.05 10.12 15.74
CA LYS A 42 5.28 9.71 17.13
C LYS A 42 4.96 8.22 17.30
N THR A 43 5.60 7.60 18.29
CA THR A 43 5.22 6.27 18.79
C THR A 43 4.23 6.47 19.95
N GLN A 44 3.22 5.61 20.05
CA GLN A 44 2.29 5.65 21.18
C GLN A 44 2.96 5.16 22.47
N PRO A 45 2.60 5.73 23.63
CA PRO A 45 3.03 5.21 24.94
C PRO A 45 2.55 3.76 25.13
N MET A 46 3.38 2.93 25.77
CA MET A 46 3.03 1.53 26.02
C MET A 46 1.78 1.42 26.90
N GLU A 47 1.57 2.36 27.82
CA GLU A 47 0.40 2.43 28.68
C GLU A 47 -0.89 2.55 27.86
N TRP A 48 -0.93 3.38 26.84
CA TRP A 48 -2.08 3.53 25.94
C TRP A 48 -2.32 2.28 25.11
N ILE A 49 -1.24 1.66 24.62
CA ILE A 49 -1.33 0.39 23.88
C ILE A 49 -1.93 -0.70 24.76
N GLU A 50 -1.51 -0.81 26.01
CA GLU A 50 -2.08 -1.79 26.95
C GLU A 50 -3.54 -1.50 27.33
N GLU A 51 -3.91 -0.23 27.50
CA GLU A 51 -5.31 0.16 27.75
C GLU A 51 -6.19 -0.21 26.57
N ASP A 52 -5.74 0.08 25.34
CA ASP A 52 -6.45 -0.28 24.12
C ASP A 52 -6.57 -1.79 23.95
N LEU A 53 -5.53 -2.56 24.25
CA LEU A 53 -5.58 -4.02 24.21
C LEU A 53 -6.55 -4.61 25.25
N LYS A 54 -6.66 -4.02 26.45
CA LYS A 54 -7.67 -4.41 27.46
C LYS A 54 -9.08 -4.15 26.95
N GLU A 55 -9.29 -3.01 26.30
CA GLU A 55 -10.59 -2.67 25.69
C GLU A 55 -10.93 -3.64 24.56
N LEU A 56 -9.99 -3.91 23.62
CA LEU A 56 -10.18 -4.88 22.55
C LEU A 56 -10.51 -6.28 23.08
N ARG A 57 -9.80 -6.74 24.13
CA ARG A 57 -10.10 -8.01 24.78
C ARG A 57 -11.49 -8.06 25.39
N ALA A 58 -11.97 -6.95 25.96
CA ALA A 58 -13.31 -6.88 26.53
C ALA A 58 -14.39 -6.91 25.43
N MET A 59 -14.10 -6.35 24.25
CA MET A 59 -15.01 -6.35 23.09
C MET A 59 -15.03 -7.69 22.34
N ASP A 60 -13.86 -8.29 22.13
CA ASP A 60 -13.68 -9.57 21.42
C ASP A 60 -12.49 -10.35 22.01
N PRO A 61 -12.73 -11.18 23.04
CA PRO A 61 -11.66 -11.97 23.67
C PRO A 61 -11.07 -13.05 22.78
N ASP A 62 -11.76 -13.37 21.69
CA ASP A 62 -11.38 -14.39 20.71
C ASP A 62 -10.80 -13.81 19.42
N ALA A 63 -10.50 -12.50 19.39
CA ALA A 63 -9.92 -11.85 18.24
C ALA A 63 -8.66 -12.58 17.75
N ALA A 64 -8.70 -13.04 16.50
CA ALA A 64 -7.60 -13.75 15.84
C ALA A 64 -6.83 -12.86 14.84
N THR A 65 -7.34 -11.66 14.57
CA THR A 65 -6.78 -10.73 13.58
C THR A 65 -6.72 -9.32 14.15
N ILE A 66 -5.75 -8.52 13.73
CA ILE A 66 -5.64 -7.10 14.10
C ILE A 66 -4.88 -6.31 13.05
N GLN A 67 -5.24 -5.03 12.86
CA GLN A 67 -4.48 -4.09 12.04
C GLN A 67 -3.70 -3.11 12.91
N LEU A 68 -2.40 -3.02 12.70
CA LEU A 68 -1.60 -1.92 13.24
C LEU A 68 -1.80 -0.69 12.36
N LEU A 69 -2.32 0.38 12.96
CA LEU A 69 -2.66 1.62 12.28
C LEU A 69 -1.46 2.54 12.08
N SER A 70 -1.66 3.55 11.23
CA SER A 70 -0.75 4.60 10.79
C SER A 70 -0.02 4.26 9.48
N ALA A 71 0.77 5.21 8.97
CA ALA A 71 1.43 5.10 7.67
C ALA A 71 2.43 3.95 7.60
N ASN A 72 3.23 3.79 8.64
CA ASN A 72 4.36 2.86 8.61
C ASN A 72 4.82 2.41 10.02
N PRO A 73 4.00 1.67 10.77
CA PRO A 73 4.36 1.19 12.11
C PRO A 73 5.63 0.32 12.13
N LEU A 74 6.02 -0.32 11.02
CA LEU A 74 7.26 -1.07 10.91
C LEU A 74 8.53 -0.20 10.85
N CYS A 75 8.43 1.12 10.85
CA CYS A 75 9.60 2.00 11.04
C CYS A 75 10.24 1.81 12.42
N MET A 76 9.49 1.31 13.41
CA MET A 76 10.04 0.97 14.73
C MET A 76 11.11 -0.11 14.60
N THR A 77 12.17 0.01 15.41
CA THR A 77 13.19 -1.05 15.52
C THR A 77 12.59 -2.32 16.11
N TYR A 78 13.25 -3.46 15.89
CA TYR A 78 12.83 -4.75 16.45
C TYR A 78 12.59 -4.68 17.97
N ASP A 79 13.55 -4.10 18.74
CA ASP A 79 13.48 -4.01 20.19
C ASP A 79 12.28 -3.19 20.72
N LYS A 80 11.71 -2.33 19.88
CA LYS A 80 10.50 -1.56 20.22
C LYS A 80 9.23 -2.26 19.75
N LEU A 81 9.27 -2.92 18.59
CA LEU A 81 8.10 -3.55 17.98
C LEU A 81 7.78 -4.92 18.61
N ALA A 82 8.79 -5.77 18.84
CA ALA A 82 8.58 -7.10 19.39
C ALA A 82 7.83 -7.10 20.72
N PRO A 83 8.16 -6.27 21.73
CA PRO A 83 7.40 -6.19 22.97
C PRO A 83 5.93 -5.81 22.79
N ILE A 84 5.60 -4.99 21.76
CA ILE A 84 4.20 -4.66 21.44
C ILE A 84 3.47 -5.89 20.90
N LEU A 85 4.09 -6.67 19.99
CA LEU A 85 3.49 -7.90 19.48
C LEU A 85 3.34 -8.96 20.57
N GLU A 86 4.27 -9.06 21.50
CA GLU A 86 4.17 -9.91 22.68
C GLU A 86 2.96 -9.49 23.57
N LYS A 87 2.75 -8.19 23.76
CA LYS A 87 1.58 -7.68 24.49
C LYS A 87 0.28 -7.99 23.76
N ILE A 88 0.24 -7.85 22.43
CA ILE A 88 -0.93 -8.26 21.62
C ILE A 88 -1.27 -9.72 21.90
N ASN A 89 -0.29 -10.63 21.82
CA ASN A 89 -0.50 -12.06 22.08
C ASN A 89 -0.89 -12.36 23.54
N HIS A 90 -0.37 -11.59 24.50
CA HIS A 90 -0.75 -11.72 25.92
C HIS A 90 -2.22 -11.36 26.17
N TYR A 91 -2.68 -10.22 25.64
CA TYR A 91 -4.06 -9.77 25.82
C TYR A 91 -5.05 -10.49 24.91
N LEU A 92 -4.64 -10.91 23.72
CA LEU A 92 -5.46 -11.58 22.69
C LEU A 92 -4.83 -12.95 22.38
N PRO A 93 -5.02 -13.97 23.23
CA PRO A 93 -4.27 -15.24 23.15
C PRO A 93 -4.63 -16.10 21.93
N LYS A 94 -5.69 -15.77 21.18
CA LYS A 94 -6.05 -16.41 19.92
C LYS A 94 -5.50 -15.69 18.69
N MET A 95 -4.66 -14.65 18.89
CA MET A 95 -4.08 -13.88 17.79
C MET A 95 -3.28 -14.77 16.84
N GLN A 96 -3.59 -14.68 15.54
CA GLN A 96 -2.94 -15.44 14.47
C GLN A 96 -2.41 -14.54 13.37
N TYR A 97 -3.02 -13.38 13.18
CA TYR A 97 -2.78 -12.56 12.03
C TYR A 97 -2.71 -11.07 12.37
N ILE A 98 -1.52 -10.53 12.34
CA ILE A 98 -1.26 -9.10 12.51
C ILE A 98 -0.88 -8.53 11.15
N TYR A 99 -1.62 -7.52 10.70
CA TYR A 99 -1.36 -6.76 9.50
C TYR A 99 -0.76 -5.39 9.83
N ALA A 100 0.15 -4.92 8.99
CA ALA A 100 0.69 -3.58 9.07
C ALA A 100 0.99 -2.99 7.68
N ALA A 101 0.72 -1.69 7.50
CA ALA A 101 1.26 -0.96 6.36
C ALA A 101 2.72 -0.56 6.64
N THR A 102 3.53 -0.42 5.60
CA THR A 102 4.91 0.01 5.76
C THR A 102 5.50 0.59 4.46
N ARG A 103 6.63 1.23 4.60
CA ARG A 103 7.48 1.65 3.46
C ARG A 103 8.57 0.60 3.23
N VAL A 104 9.06 0.52 2.00
CA VAL A 104 10.20 -0.34 1.64
C VAL A 104 11.40 -0.11 2.57
N THR A 105 11.71 1.17 2.86
CA THR A 105 12.83 1.57 3.72
C THR A 105 12.76 1.09 5.16
N ASP A 106 11.56 0.77 5.66
CA ASP A 106 11.37 0.39 7.07
C ASP A 106 11.78 -1.06 7.34
N ILE A 107 11.87 -1.88 6.29
CA ILE A 107 12.29 -3.28 6.41
C ILE A 107 13.79 -3.38 6.70
N ARG A 108 14.61 -2.48 6.14
CA ARG A 108 16.09 -2.53 6.24
C ARG A 108 16.64 -2.39 7.66
N ASN A 109 15.87 -1.85 8.61
CA ASN A 109 16.29 -1.67 10.00
C ASN A 109 16.12 -2.92 10.88
N LYS A 110 15.78 -4.07 10.28
CA LYS A 110 15.62 -5.38 10.93
C LYS A 110 16.44 -6.43 10.20
N THR A 111 17.02 -7.39 10.91
CA THR A 111 17.64 -8.57 10.26
C THR A 111 16.56 -9.55 9.80
N VAL A 112 16.92 -10.52 8.96
CA VAL A 112 15.99 -11.58 8.52
C VAL A 112 15.52 -12.41 9.71
N GLU A 113 16.39 -12.69 10.68
CA GLU A 113 16.07 -13.40 11.92
C GLU A 113 15.06 -12.61 12.77
N GLN A 114 15.22 -11.28 12.84
CA GLN A 114 14.27 -10.41 13.51
C GLN A 114 12.91 -10.40 12.79
N LEU A 115 12.88 -10.38 11.47
CA LEU A 115 11.64 -10.50 10.68
C LEU A 115 10.97 -11.85 10.91
N LYS A 116 11.73 -12.96 10.96
CA LYS A 116 11.21 -14.30 11.33
C LYS A 116 10.60 -14.30 12.72
N SER A 117 11.27 -13.69 13.69
CA SER A 117 10.75 -13.57 15.06
C SER A 117 9.45 -12.76 15.11
N LEU A 118 9.35 -11.63 14.40
CA LEU A 118 8.11 -10.85 14.31
C LEU A 118 6.99 -11.66 13.63
N ARG A 119 7.30 -12.43 12.59
CA ARG A 119 6.35 -13.35 11.96
C ARG A 119 5.83 -14.39 12.97
N ASP A 120 6.69 -14.97 13.78
CA ASP A 120 6.31 -15.96 14.80
C ASP A 120 5.46 -15.34 15.92
N LEU A 121 5.61 -14.03 16.15
CA LEU A 121 4.74 -13.23 17.01
C LEU A 121 3.41 -12.81 16.31
N GLY A 122 3.17 -13.26 15.10
CA GLY A 122 1.90 -13.05 14.41
C GLY A 122 1.92 -12.01 13.29
N LEU A 123 3.03 -11.31 13.01
CA LEU A 123 3.13 -10.38 11.88
C LEU A 123 3.16 -11.18 10.57
N ARG A 124 1.99 -11.46 10.02
CA ARG A 124 1.84 -12.36 8.87
C ARG A 124 1.80 -11.65 7.54
N GLU A 125 1.31 -10.42 7.51
CA GLU A 125 1.06 -9.70 6.27
C GLU A 125 1.48 -8.24 6.36
N ILE A 126 2.16 -7.78 5.33
CA ILE A 126 2.64 -6.40 5.22
C ILE A 126 2.17 -5.79 3.91
N SER A 127 1.58 -4.59 3.98
CA SER A 127 1.33 -3.76 2.82
C SER A 127 2.52 -2.85 2.55
N LEU A 128 3.17 -3.04 1.42
CA LEU A 128 4.24 -2.16 0.94
C LEU A 128 3.66 -1.08 0.02
N GLY A 129 3.67 0.16 0.46
CA GLY A 129 3.34 1.32 -0.37
C GLY A 129 4.45 1.59 -1.39
N VAL A 130 4.55 0.73 -2.42
CA VAL A 130 5.62 0.79 -3.43
C VAL A 130 5.36 1.90 -4.44
N GLU A 131 4.17 1.95 -4.98
CA GLU A 131 3.60 2.88 -5.95
C GLU A 131 4.18 2.77 -7.37
N SER A 132 5.46 2.43 -7.52
CA SER A 132 6.17 2.29 -8.79
C SER A 132 7.36 1.34 -8.66
N GLY A 133 7.75 0.69 -9.75
CA GLY A 133 9.04 0.00 -9.89
C GLY A 133 10.02 0.75 -10.80
N ASP A 134 9.65 1.94 -11.25
CA ASP A 134 10.43 2.78 -12.14
C ASP A 134 11.18 3.86 -11.36
N ASP A 135 12.50 3.86 -11.42
CA ASP A 135 13.35 4.76 -10.63
C ASP A 135 13.11 6.24 -10.93
N TRP A 136 12.87 6.59 -12.20
CA TRP A 136 12.54 7.96 -12.56
C TRP A 136 11.24 8.42 -11.89
N THR A 137 10.22 7.55 -11.90
CA THR A 137 8.92 7.84 -11.25
C THR A 137 9.07 7.92 -9.74
N LEU A 138 9.84 7.00 -9.11
CA LEU A 138 10.10 7.00 -7.66
C LEU A 138 10.75 8.31 -7.22
N ASP A 139 11.74 8.80 -7.96
CA ASP A 139 12.38 10.11 -7.72
C ASP A 139 11.39 11.25 -7.96
N ARG A 140 10.65 11.19 -9.06
CA ARG A 140 9.67 12.20 -9.45
C ARG A 140 8.63 12.47 -8.37
N VAL A 141 8.12 11.39 -7.74
CA VAL A 141 7.11 11.48 -6.66
C VAL A 141 7.74 11.50 -5.27
N ASN A 142 9.07 11.53 -5.16
CA ASN A 142 9.84 11.59 -3.93
C ASN A 142 9.54 10.42 -2.97
N LYS A 143 9.68 9.19 -3.43
CA LYS A 143 9.51 7.98 -2.58
C LYS A 143 10.72 7.76 -1.65
N GLY A 144 11.93 8.23 -2.04
CA GLY A 144 13.16 8.14 -1.25
C GLY A 144 13.80 6.74 -1.25
N TYR A 145 13.55 5.95 -2.29
CA TYR A 145 14.19 4.64 -2.57
C TYR A 145 14.02 4.30 -4.06
N HIS A 146 14.72 3.29 -4.55
CA HIS A 146 14.74 2.83 -5.92
C HIS A 146 14.32 1.35 -6.06
N ALA A 147 14.19 0.88 -7.29
CA ALA A 147 13.79 -0.50 -7.62
C ALA A 147 14.69 -1.56 -6.97
N GLY A 148 15.99 -1.32 -6.89
CA GLY A 148 16.93 -2.20 -6.19
C GLY A 148 16.60 -2.39 -4.71
N ASP A 149 16.21 -1.32 -4.02
CA ASP A 149 15.76 -1.39 -2.62
C ASP A 149 14.48 -2.25 -2.48
N ILE A 150 13.54 -2.11 -3.44
CA ILE A 150 12.28 -2.88 -3.44
C ILE A 150 12.60 -4.38 -3.54
N ILE A 151 13.42 -4.77 -4.52
CA ILE A 151 13.81 -6.17 -4.74
C ILE A 151 14.49 -6.73 -3.50
N GLU A 152 15.47 -6.01 -2.94
CA GLU A 152 16.21 -6.45 -1.75
C GLU A 152 15.28 -6.68 -0.56
N GLN A 153 14.41 -5.71 -0.24
CA GLN A 153 13.56 -5.82 0.93
C GLN A 153 12.47 -6.88 0.75
N CYS A 154 11.90 -7.04 -0.46
CA CYS A 154 10.96 -8.13 -0.77
C CYS A 154 11.60 -9.50 -0.63
N ALA A 155 12.84 -9.69 -1.09
CA ALA A 155 13.59 -10.94 -0.92
C ALA A 155 13.76 -11.29 0.57
N ARG A 156 14.06 -10.30 1.42
CA ARG A 156 14.21 -10.49 2.88
C ARG A 156 12.87 -10.85 3.56
N LEU A 157 11.75 -10.28 3.12
CA LEU A 157 10.42 -10.67 3.60
C LEU A 157 10.09 -12.10 3.20
N THR A 158 10.37 -12.48 1.95
CA THR A 158 10.19 -13.85 1.45
C THR A 158 11.02 -14.84 2.27
N GLU A 159 12.30 -14.54 2.52
CA GLU A 159 13.18 -15.38 3.33
C GLU A 159 12.69 -15.51 4.78
N ALA A 160 12.09 -14.45 5.31
CA ALA A 160 11.48 -14.47 6.64
C ALA A 160 10.13 -15.19 6.70
N GLY A 161 9.52 -15.50 5.56
CA GLY A 161 8.18 -16.07 5.45
C GLY A 161 7.07 -15.11 5.89
N VAL A 162 7.28 -13.81 5.69
CA VAL A 162 6.27 -12.77 5.88
C VAL A 162 5.63 -12.48 4.54
N ASP A 163 4.31 -12.67 4.46
CA ASP A 163 3.55 -12.35 3.27
C ASP A 163 3.49 -10.83 3.04
N PHE A 164 3.54 -10.41 1.79
CA PHE A 164 3.45 -8.99 1.48
C PHE A 164 2.66 -8.74 0.20
N TRP A 165 2.11 -7.56 0.11
CA TRP A 165 1.48 -7.05 -1.09
C TRP A 165 2.04 -5.68 -1.46
N MET A 166 1.95 -5.36 -2.75
CA MET A 166 2.52 -4.16 -3.33
C MET A 166 1.43 -3.32 -3.99
N THR A 167 1.58 -2.01 -3.89
CA THR A 167 0.67 -1.06 -4.53
C THR A 167 1.30 -0.48 -5.79
N PHE A 168 0.53 -0.40 -6.88
CA PHE A 168 0.85 0.32 -8.10
C PHE A 168 -0.02 1.58 -8.19
N LEU A 169 0.61 2.76 -8.24
CA LEU A 169 -0.09 4.03 -8.35
C LEU A 169 -0.15 4.46 -9.83
N ASN A 170 -1.20 4.03 -10.49
CA ASN A 170 -1.47 4.32 -11.89
C ASN A 170 -1.55 5.85 -12.11
N GLY A 171 -0.79 6.35 -13.09
CA GLY A 171 -0.68 7.78 -13.41
C GLY A 171 0.41 8.54 -12.63
N ALA A 172 1.18 7.88 -11.76
CA ALA A 172 2.18 8.55 -10.92
C ALA A 172 3.31 9.20 -11.72
N ALA A 173 3.66 8.65 -12.88
CA ALA A 173 4.69 9.18 -13.77
C ALA A 173 4.25 10.40 -14.59
N GLY A 174 2.93 10.61 -14.75
CA GLY A 174 2.40 11.57 -15.70
C GLY A 174 2.49 11.06 -17.14
N LYS A 175 2.04 11.89 -18.08
CA LYS A 175 1.83 11.48 -19.46
C LYS A 175 3.12 11.10 -20.20
N GLU A 176 4.20 11.83 -19.94
CA GLU A 176 5.44 11.71 -20.71
C GLU A 176 6.23 10.42 -20.39
N HIS A 177 5.99 9.79 -19.25
CA HIS A 177 6.74 8.60 -18.80
C HIS A 177 5.84 7.43 -18.35
N SER A 178 4.58 7.47 -18.78
CA SER A 178 3.56 6.50 -18.35
C SER A 178 3.86 5.07 -18.80
N GLN A 179 4.35 4.90 -20.02
CA GLN A 179 4.61 3.58 -20.58
C GLN A 179 5.78 2.89 -19.86
N GLU A 180 6.89 3.59 -19.69
CA GLU A 180 8.07 3.10 -18.97
C GLU A 180 7.71 2.78 -17.51
N HIS A 181 6.94 3.65 -16.86
CA HIS A 181 6.43 3.43 -15.52
C HIS A 181 5.66 2.11 -15.39
N ALA A 182 4.75 1.84 -16.32
CA ALA A 182 3.96 0.61 -16.32
C ALA A 182 4.83 -0.64 -16.53
N ILE A 183 5.73 -0.61 -17.52
CA ILE A 183 6.60 -1.73 -17.89
C ILE A 183 7.56 -2.05 -16.74
N HIS A 184 8.36 -1.06 -16.30
CA HIS A 184 9.36 -1.25 -15.25
C HIS A 184 8.70 -1.67 -13.92
N SER A 185 7.54 -1.09 -13.58
CA SER A 185 6.81 -1.51 -12.38
C SER A 185 6.36 -2.96 -12.47
N ALA A 186 5.81 -3.41 -13.60
CA ALA A 186 5.39 -4.79 -13.79
C ALA A 186 6.58 -5.78 -13.70
N GLU A 187 7.73 -5.42 -14.25
CA GLU A 187 8.95 -6.22 -14.17
C GLU A 187 9.44 -6.39 -12.73
N ILE A 188 9.53 -5.29 -11.96
CA ILE A 188 9.94 -5.31 -10.55
C ILE A 188 8.94 -6.11 -9.71
N PHE A 189 7.62 -5.90 -9.90
CA PHE A 189 6.59 -6.64 -9.18
C PHE A 189 6.65 -8.13 -9.50
N SER A 190 6.89 -8.49 -10.76
CA SER A 190 7.06 -9.88 -11.19
C SER A 190 8.27 -10.55 -10.54
N GLN A 191 9.37 -9.82 -10.36
CA GLN A 191 10.56 -10.31 -9.68
C GLN A 191 10.33 -10.49 -8.17
N CYS A 192 9.62 -9.55 -7.54
CA CYS A 192 9.31 -9.60 -6.10
C CYS A 192 8.28 -10.67 -5.73
N LYS A 193 7.36 -11.03 -6.64
CA LYS A 193 6.31 -12.04 -6.45
C LYS A 193 5.44 -11.80 -5.21
N PRO A 194 4.79 -10.63 -5.08
CA PRO A 194 3.90 -10.36 -3.95
C PRO A 194 2.69 -11.30 -3.98
N MET A 195 2.13 -11.62 -2.79
CA MET A 195 0.89 -12.39 -2.72
C MET A 195 -0.31 -11.64 -3.33
N LEU A 196 -0.24 -10.30 -3.31
CA LEU A 196 -1.28 -9.42 -3.80
C LEU A 196 -0.68 -8.17 -4.45
N VAL A 197 -1.24 -7.78 -5.59
CA VAL A 197 -1.00 -6.50 -6.25
C VAL A 197 -2.28 -5.68 -6.19
N GLY A 198 -2.23 -4.55 -5.48
CA GLY A 198 -3.28 -3.55 -5.45
C GLY A 198 -2.98 -2.40 -6.40
N THR A 199 -3.95 -1.96 -7.20
CA THR A 199 -3.79 -0.79 -8.06
C THR A 199 -4.67 0.36 -7.60
N GLY A 200 -4.12 1.57 -7.57
CA GLY A 200 -4.83 2.81 -7.29
C GLY A 200 -4.61 3.82 -8.40
N GLY A 201 -5.61 4.63 -8.71
CA GLY A 201 -5.44 5.74 -9.67
C GLY A 201 -5.00 7.01 -8.95
N LEU A 202 -4.00 7.70 -9.49
CA LEU A 202 -3.54 8.98 -8.97
C LEU A 202 -4.69 9.99 -8.90
N VAL A 203 -4.81 10.64 -7.77
CA VAL A 203 -5.66 11.81 -7.56
C VAL A 203 -4.78 12.97 -7.11
N LEU A 204 -4.90 14.10 -7.78
CA LEU A 204 -4.19 15.32 -7.40
C LEU A 204 -4.98 16.04 -6.32
N PHE A 205 -4.57 15.88 -5.08
CA PHE A 205 -5.25 16.49 -3.93
C PHE A 205 -4.73 17.92 -3.66
N PRO A 206 -5.62 18.84 -3.23
CA PRO A 206 -5.20 20.16 -2.77
C PRO A 206 -4.12 20.10 -1.69
N GLY A 207 -3.11 20.97 -1.78
CA GLY A 207 -1.98 21.04 -0.85
C GLY A 207 -0.88 20.00 -1.13
N THR A 208 -0.93 19.29 -2.26
CA THR A 208 0.17 18.42 -2.69
C THR A 208 1.10 19.14 -3.66
N PRO A 209 2.44 18.96 -3.54
CA PRO A 209 3.38 19.49 -4.52
C PRO A 209 3.10 19.02 -5.95
N LEU A 210 2.56 17.81 -6.12
CA LEU A 210 2.27 17.29 -7.45
C LEU A 210 1.10 18.03 -8.13
N LEU A 211 0.08 18.48 -7.36
CA LEU A 211 -0.96 19.35 -7.90
C LEU A 211 -0.39 20.72 -8.29
N GLU A 212 0.44 21.34 -7.44
CA GLU A 212 1.08 22.62 -7.75
C GLU A 212 1.93 22.52 -9.03
N GLU A 213 2.67 21.42 -9.21
CA GLU A 213 3.44 21.16 -10.42
C GLU A 213 2.54 20.98 -11.65
N ALA A 214 1.36 20.36 -11.50
CA ALA A 214 0.39 20.24 -12.59
C ALA A 214 -0.19 21.59 -12.99
N GLU A 215 -0.54 22.43 -12.02
CA GLU A 215 -1.04 23.81 -12.25
C GLU A 215 0.01 24.68 -12.94
N GLN A 216 1.30 24.43 -12.69
CA GLN A 216 2.42 25.12 -13.33
C GLN A 216 2.83 24.50 -14.68
N GLY A 217 2.14 23.47 -15.16
CA GLY A 217 2.47 22.75 -16.40
C GLY A 217 3.77 21.93 -16.34
N LYS A 218 4.27 21.64 -15.11
CA LYS A 218 5.47 20.81 -14.88
C LYS A 218 5.16 19.32 -14.71
N PHE A 219 3.91 18.99 -14.58
CA PHE A 219 3.38 17.63 -14.52
C PHE A 219 2.09 17.57 -15.34
N THR A 220 2.04 16.68 -16.32
CA THR A 220 0.85 16.45 -17.14
C THR A 220 0.14 15.18 -16.64
N PRO A 221 -1.00 15.30 -15.92
CA PRO A 221 -1.73 14.11 -15.48
C PRO A 221 -2.31 13.35 -16.67
N LEU A 222 -2.47 12.04 -16.50
CA LEU A 222 -3.15 11.19 -17.49
C LEU A 222 -4.65 11.51 -17.54
N SER A 223 -5.22 11.49 -18.75
CA SER A 223 -6.67 11.37 -18.95
C SER A 223 -7.16 9.99 -18.50
N GLU A 224 -8.49 9.82 -18.35
CA GLU A 224 -9.06 8.53 -17.96
C GLU A 224 -8.70 7.40 -18.95
N GLN A 225 -8.69 7.72 -20.25
CA GLN A 225 -8.30 6.77 -21.28
C GLN A 225 -6.82 6.38 -21.16
N GLU A 226 -5.93 7.34 -20.95
CA GLU A 226 -4.50 7.08 -20.74
C GLU A 226 -4.24 6.28 -19.47
N MET A 227 -5.02 6.51 -18.40
CA MET A 227 -4.98 5.71 -17.16
C MET A 227 -5.33 4.23 -17.41
N LEU A 228 -6.37 3.98 -18.24
CA LEU A 228 -6.72 2.61 -18.62
C LEU A 228 -5.64 1.97 -19.51
N MET A 229 -5.01 2.74 -20.38
CA MET A 229 -3.92 2.26 -21.25
C MET A 229 -2.67 1.91 -20.41
N GLU A 230 -2.29 2.75 -19.45
CA GLU A 230 -1.17 2.48 -18.54
C GLU A 230 -1.42 1.23 -17.70
N LEU A 231 -2.65 1.09 -17.12
CA LEU A 231 -3.02 -0.10 -16.37
C LEU A 231 -2.97 -1.36 -17.24
N LYS A 232 -3.43 -1.28 -18.49
CA LYS A 232 -3.34 -2.38 -19.45
C LYS A 232 -1.89 -2.76 -19.72
N THR A 233 -1.01 -1.80 -19.98
CA THR A 233 0.43 -2.03 -20.17
C THR A 233 1.04 -2.72 -18.96
N PHE A 234 0.72 -2.27 -17.73
CA PHE A 234 1.17 -2.91 -16.50
C PHE A 234 0.70 -4.38 -16.42
N VAL A 235 -0.59 -4.64 -16.71
CA VAL A 235 -1.16 -6.00 -16.70
C VAL A 235 -0.48 -6.89 -17.76
N GLU A 236 -0.24 -6.39 -18.96
CA GLU A 236 0.42 -7.13 -20.05
C GLU A 236 1.85 -7.57 -19.69
N HIS A 237 2.57 -6.77 -18.91
CA HIS A 237 3.97 -7.04 -18.50
C HIS A 237 4.09 -7.75 -17.16
N LEU A 238 3.03 -7.80 -16.34
CA LEU A 238 3.05 -8.54 -15.07
C LEU A 238 3.05 -10.05 -15.31
N THR A 239 4.06 -10.76 -14.79
CA THR A 239 4.30 -12.20 -15.07
C THR A 239 4.30 -13.09 -13.82
N CYS A 240 4.06 -12.54 -12.62
CA CYS A 240 3.87 -13.35 -11.41
C CYS A 240 2.40 -13.63 -11.14
N ASP A 241 2.09 -14.79 -10.54
CA ASP A 241 0.75 -15.06 -10.05
C ASP A 241 0.53 -14.38 -8.70
N CYS A 242 -0.64 -13.76 -8.53
CA CYS A 242 -1.01 -13.03 -7.33
C CYS A 242 -2.54 -12.86 -7.25
N THR A 243 -3.03 -12.38 -6.12
CA THR A 243 -4.34 -11.74 -6.06
C THR A 243 -4.21 -10.33 -6.66
N PHE A 244 -5.02 -10.00 -7.68
CA PHE A 244 -5.00 -8.70 -8.33
C PHE A 244 -6.23 -7.89 -7.90
N ILE A 245 -6.04 -6.67 -7.41
CA ILE A 245 -7.11 -5.82 -6.87
C ILE A 245 -7.10 -4.44 -7.53
N THR A 246 -8.25 -4.04 -8.09
CA THR A 246 -8.44 -2.77 -8.79
C THR A 246 -9.49 -1.86 -8.16
N GLN A 247 -9.86 -2.08 -6.90
CA GLN A 247 -10.96 -1.33 -6.24
C GLN A 247 -10.70 0.19 -6.14
N HIS A 248 -9.43 0.61 -6.13
CA HIS A 248 -9.05 2.02 -6.11
C HIS A 248 -8.77 2.60 -7.49
N THR A 249 -8.79 1.75 -8.52
CA THR A 249 -8.73 2.19 -9.92
C THR A 249 -10.16 2.46 -10.39
N VAL A 250 -10.38 3.62 -10.99
CA VAL A 250 -11.69 3.94 -11.55
C VAL A 250 -11.81 3.22 -12.90
N SER A 251 -12.52 2.13 -12.91
CA SER A 251 -12.83 1.32 -14.11
C SER A 251 -14.27 0.83 -14.00
N GLY A 252 -14.99 0.72 -15.11
CA GLY A 252 -16.31 0.10 -15.16
C GLY A 252 -16.26 -1.41 -14.93
N ALA A 253 -15.12 -2.04 -15.18
CA ALA A 253 -14.94 -3.49 -15.04
C ALA A 253 -14.42 -3.87 -13.66
N ASN A 254 -15.00 -4.93 -13.06
CA ASN A 254 -14.45 -5.55 -11.87
C ASN A 254 -13.33 -6.53 -12.25
N LEU A 255 -12.10 -6.08 -12.11
CA LEU A 255 -10.89 -6.86 -12.45
C LEU A 255 -10.30 -7.61 -11.26
N THR A 256 -10.89 -7.46 -10.08
CA THR A 256 -10.40 -8.01 -8.80
C THR A 256 -10.56 -9.53 -8.70
N GLY A 257 -9.55 -10.23 -8.19
CA GLY A 257 -9.61 -11.65 -7.83
C GLY A 257 -8.27 -12.37 -7.80
N PRO A 258 -8.24 -13.60 -7.25
CA PRO A 258 -7.05 -14.43 -7.17
C PRO A 258 -6.65 -14.99 -8.54
N HIS A 259 -5.49 -15.67 -8.59
CA HIS A 259 -4.97 -16.37 -9.76
C HIS A 259 -4.87 -15.45 -10.98
N PHE A 260 -4.14 -14.36 -10.83
CA PHE A 260 -3.99 -13.33 -11.85
C PHE A 260 -3.60 -13.91 -13.22
N LEU A 261 -2.59 -14.80 -13.27
CA LEU A 261 -2.12 -15.33 -14.54
C LEU A 261 -3.20 -16.09 -15.32
N GLN A 262 -4.09 -16.81 -14.62
CA GLN A 262 -5.21 -17.52 -15.26
C GLN A 262 -6.29 -16.58 -15.80
N ARG A 263 -6.34 -15.34 -15.27
CA ARG A 263 -7.34 -14.32 -15.61
C ARG A 263 -6.79 -13.20 -16.47
N LYS A 264 -5.47 -13.16 -16.71
CA LYS A 264 -4.76 -12.08 -17.38
C LYS A 264 -5.40 -11.67 -18.71
N GLU A 265 -5.65 -12.63 -19.59
CA GLU A 265 -6.28 -12.36 -20.90
C GLU A 265 -7.70 -11.78 -20.79
N LYS A 266 -8.48 -12.23 -19.78
CA LYS A 266 -9.81 -11.67 -19.51
C LYS A 266 -9.73 -10.24 -18.98
N ILE A 267 -8.72 -9.95 -18.17
CA ILE A 267 -8.46 -8.59 -17.64
C ILE A 267 -8.08 -7.66 -18.78
N ILE A 268 -7.17 -8.08 -19.67
CA ILE A 268 -6.75 -7.31 -20.85
C ILE A 268 -7.95 -7.04 -21.76
N ALA A 269 -8.77 -8.06 -22.07
CA ALA A 269 -9.97 -7.89 -22.89
C ALA A 269 -10.99 -6.93 -22.27
N ALA A 270 -11.14 -6.95 -20.94
CA ALA A 270 -12.02 -6.03 -20.23
C ALA A 270 -11.48 -4.59 -20.28
N LEU A 271 -10.17 -4.39 -20.11
CA LEU A 271 -9.53 -3.08 -20.25
C LEU A 271 -9.64 -2.55 -21.69
N ASP A 272 -9.46 -3.40 -22.72
CA ASP A 272 -9.68 -3.02 -24.11
C ASP A 272 -11.12 -2.57 -24.40
N HIS A 273 -12.09 -3.23 -23.76
CA HIS A 273 -13.49 -2.82 -23.85
C HIS A 273 -13.72 -1.46 -23.21
N GLU A 274 -13.21 -1.24 -21.99
CA GLU A 274 -13.33 0.05 -21.29
C GLU A 274 -12.63 1.20 -22.01
N ILE A 275 -11.45 0.96 -22.61
CA ILE A 275 -10.73 1.96 -23.42
C ILE A 275 -11.55 2.41 -24.63
N LYS A 276 -12.31 1.48 -25.24
CA LYS A 276 -13.10 1.75 -26.45
C LYS A 276 -14.52 2.26 -26.17
N HIS A 277 -15.14 1.81 -25.07
CA HIS A 277 -16.57 1.97 -24.82
C HIS A 277 -16.90 2.47 -23.41
N GLY A 278 -15.90 2.63 -22.53
CA GLY A 278 -16.10 3.07 -21.17
C GLY A 278 -16.63 4.50 -21.07
N ASP A 279 -17.41 4.77 -20.01
CA ASP A 279 -17.90 6.09 -19.67
C ASP A 279 -16.79 6.90 -18.97
N LEU A 280 -15.91 7.51 -19.77
CA LEU A 280 -14.74 8.25 -19.28
C LEU A 280 -15.15 9.47 -18.44
N ASP A 281 -16.27 10.13 -18.77
CA ASP A 281 -16.78 11.29 -18.01
C ASP A 281 -17.22 10.88 -16.61
N ARG A 282 -17.92 9.75 -16.49
CA ARG A 282 -18.28 9.17 -15.20
C ARG A 282 -17.05 8.76 -14.39
N MET A 283 -16.07 8.14 -15.01
CA MET A 283 -14.81 7.77 -14.35
C MET A 283 -14.10 9.02 -13.81
N ALA A 284 -14.00 10.08 -14.60
CA ALA A 284 -13.41 11.35 -14.19
C ALA A 284 -14.20 11.99 -13.03
N ALA A 285 -15.51 11.93 -13.05
CA ALA A 285 -16.36 12.44 -11.98
C ALA A 285 -16.13 11.67 -10.65
N ILE A 286 -16.06 10.33 -10.71
CA ILE A 286 -15.76 9.49 -9.55
C ILE A 286 -14.37 9.82 -8.99
N ARG A 287 -13.35 9.95 -9.85
CA ARG A 287 -11.99 10.30 -9.42
C ARG A 287 -11.96 11.64 -8.70
N ARG A 288 -12.58 12.67 -9.28
CA ARG A 288 -12.68 14.01 -8.66
C ARG A 288 -13.45 14.03 -7.34
N SER A 289 -14.32 13.07 -7.09
CA SER A 289 -15.10 12.98 -5.85
C SER A 289 -14.32 12.37 -4.68
N LYS A 290 -13.19 11.72 -4.94
CA LYS A 290 -12.36 11.11 -3.88
C LYS A 290 -11.81 12.18 -2.92
N ARG A 291 -11.74 11.86 -1.63
CA ARG A 291 -11.29 12.76 -0.56
C ARG A 291 -9.98 12.33 0.07
N SER A 292 -9.56 11.07 -0.16
CA SER A 292 -8.30 10.49 0.30
C SER A 292 -7.80 9.45 -0.70
N LEU A 293 -6.55 9.07 -0.54
CA LEU A 293 -5.94 7.95 -1.27
C LEU A 293 -6.61 6.62 -0.93
#